data_b28bce1b40e41d804d856b16dcab4d9d
#
_entry.id   b28bce1b40e41d804d856b16dcab4d9d
#
_cell.length_a   1.000
_cell.length_b   1.000
_cell.length_c   1.000
_cell.angle_alpha   90.00
_cell.angle_beta   90.00
_cell.angle_gamma   90.00
#
_symmetry.space_group_name_H-M   'P 1'
#
loop_
_entity.id
_entity.type
_entity.pdbx_description
1 polymer ?
#
loop_
_entity_poly.entity_id
_entity_poly.type
_entity_poly.pdbx_seq_one_letter_code
_entity_poly.pdbx_strand_id
1 'polypeptide(L)' 'MAAGEGLTPDPPPPEPGLDPYRVLEVHPDARPEVIEAAFGVLREIACADERDGPRQLVRLLWARRVLLRD' A
#
# COMPACT_ATOMS: atom_id res chain seq x y z
N MET A 1 -10.46 -9.01 27.09
CA MET A 1 -10.23 -8.88 26.59
C MET A 1 -9.39 -8.40 26.03
N ALA A 2 -9.04 -8.29 26.18
CA ALA A 2 -8.11 -7.50 25.62
C ALA A 2 -7.19 -8.07 24.69
N ALA A 3 -7.34 -9.24 24.43
CA ALA A 3 -6.56 -9.87 23.42
C ALA A 3 -6.73 -9.07 22.17
N GLY A 4 -5.70 -8.76 21.48
CA GLY A 4 -5.80 -8.01 20.27
C GLY A 4 -5.69 -6.53 20.46
N GLU A 5 -5.68 -6.09 21.67
CA GLU A 5 -5.41 -4.69 21.87
C GLU A 5 -4.03 -4.40 21.41
N GLY A 6 -3.81 -3.36 20.77
CA GLY A 6 -2.53 -3.06 20.22
C GLY A 6 -2.19 -3.88 18.99
N LEU A 7 -3.00 -4.85 18.67
CA LEU A 7 -2.80 -5.64 17.47
C LEU A 7 -3.88 -5.24 16.50
N THR A 8 -3.56 -4.32 15.63
CA THR A 8 -4.49 -3.91 14.60
C THR A 8 -4.30 -4.82 13.42
N PRO A 9 -5.34 -5.53 13.00
CA PRO A 9 -5.19 -6.36 11.80
C PRO A 9 -4.90 -5.50 10.60
N ASP A 10 -4.25 -6.09 9.62
CA ASP A 10 -4.02 -5.39 8.37
C ASP A 10 -5.35 -4.97 7.78
N PRO A 11 -5.42 -3.79 7.18
CA PRO A 11 -6.65 -3.41 6.50
C PRO A 11 -6.92 -4.37 5.35
N PRO A 12 -8.19 -4.68 5.08
CA PRO A 12 -8.50 -5.55 3.96
C PRO A 12 -8.11 -4.90 2.65
N PRO A 13 -7.67 -5.69 1.67
CA PRO A 13 -7.36 -5.12 0.38
C PRO A 13 -8.62 -4.56 -0.29
N PRO A 14 -8.49 -3.51 -1.09
CA PRO A 14 -9.65 -2.97 -1.80
C PRO A 14 -10.20 -3.94 -2.84
N GLU A 15 -9.40 -4.91 -3.26
CA GLU A 15 -9.84 -5.95 -4.17
C GLU A 15 -9.19 -7.26 -3.74
N PRO A 16 -9.90 -8.40 -3.93
CA PRO A 16 -9.30 -9.67 -3.54
C PRO A 16 -8.08 -10.00 -4.40
N GLY A 17 -7.13 -10.67 -3.78
CA GLY A 17 -5.96 -11.14 -4.50
C GLY A 17 -4.87 -10.12 -4.74
N LEU A 18 -4.98 -8.93 -4.18
CA LEU A 18 -3.94 -7.91 -4.35
C LEU A 18 -2.70 -8.27 -3.54
N ASP A 19 -1.55 -8.10 -4.17
CA ASP A 19 -0.26 -8.28 -3.53
C ASP A 19 0.34 -6.88 -3.30
N PRO A 20 0.56 -6.47 -2.05
CA PRO A 20 1.04 -5.10 -1.80
C PRO A 20 2.40 -4.82 -2.41
N TYR A 21 3.27 -5.84 -2.51
CA TYR A 21 4.56 -5.65 -3.15
C TYR A 21 4.41 -5.34 -4.62
N ARG A 22 3.48 -6.04 -5.29
CA ARG A 22 3.22 -5.79 -6.70
C ARG A 22 2.54 -4.45 -6.93
N VAL A 23 1.66 -4.08 -6.03
CA VAL A 23 0.98 -2.79 -6.13
C VAL A 23 2.00 -1.67 -6.11
N LEU A 24 3.02 -1.77 -5.26
CA LEU A 24 4.07 -0.76 -5.16
C LEU A 24 5.25 -1.05 -6.08
N GLU A 25 5.19 -2.15 -6.85
CA GLU A 25 6.22 -2.52 -7.81
C GLU A 25 7.60 -2.63 -7.14
N VAL A 26 7.62 -3.25 -5.97
CA VAL A 26 8.85 -3.45 -5.23
C VAL A 26 9.06 -4.93 -4.95
N HIS A 27 10.30 -5.28 -4.68
CA HIS A 27 10.66 -6.63 -4.32
C HIS A 27 10.16 -6.95 -2.90
N PRO A 28 9.82 -8.21 -2.61
CA PRO A 28 9.38 -8.57 -1.25
C PRO A 28 10.41 -8.25 -0.16
N ASP A 29 11.69 -8.16 -0.53
CA ASP A 29 12.75 -7.82 0.42
C ASP A 29 13.08 -6.33 0.41
N ALA A 30 12.25 -5.51 -0.22
CA ALA A 30 12.53 -4.08 -0.33
C ALA A 30 12.60 -3.43 1.04
N ARG A 31 13.54 -2.50 1.18
CA ARG A 31 13.69 -1.75 2.42
C ARG A 31 12.59 -0.72 2.55
N PRO A 32 12.27 -0.32 3.78
CA PRO A 32 11.23 0.71 3.97
C PRO A 32 11.46 1.97 3.15
N GLU A 33 12.71 2.40 3.02
CA GLU A 33 13.02 3.60 2.25
C GLU A 33 12.65 3.43 0.78
N VAL A 34 12.86 2.23 0.24
CA VAL A 34 12.52 1.95 -1.14
C VAL A 34 11.01 1.92 -1.32
N ILE A 35 10.31 1.33 -0.36
CA ILE A 35 8.85 1.27 -0.39
C ILE A 35 8.26 2.67 -0.36
N GLU A 36 8.78 3.54 0.51
CA GLU A 36 8.30 4.92 0.58
C GLU A 36 8.56 5.67 -0.72
N ALA A 37 9.74 5.46 -1.31
CA ALA A 37 10.07 6.14 -2.56
C ALA A 37 9.16 5.67 -3.69
N ALA A 38 8.92 4.37 -3.76
CA ALA A 38 8.03 3.82 -4.78
C ALA A 38 6.62 4.36 -4.63
N PHE A 39 6.14 4.41 -3.39
CA PHE A 39 4.81 4.97 -3.11
C PHE A 39 4.72 6.42 -3.60
N GLY A 40 5.73 7.23 -3.31
CA GLY A 40 5.72 8.63 -3.73
C GLY A 40 5.63 8.79 -5.23
N VAL A 41 6.43 8.02 -5.96
CA VAL A 41 6.43 8.08 -7.42
C VAL A 41 5.07 7.64 -7.97
N LEU A 42 4.56 6.51 -7.49
CA LEU A 42 3.32 5.96 -8.00
C LEU A 42 2.12 6.84 -7.63
N ARG A 43 2.17 7.47 -6.47
CA ARG A 43 1.13 8.39 -6.07
C ARG A 43 1.05 9.58 -7.03
N GLU A 44 2.20 10.11 -7.45
CA GLU A 44 2.21 11.21 -8.40
C GLU A 44 1.63 10.78 -9.73
N ILE A 45 1.96 9.58 -10.18
CA ILE A 45 1.41 9.05 -11.41
C ILE A 45 -0.11 8.91 -11.29
N ALA A 46 -0.58 8.38 -10.17
CA ALA A 46 -2.01 8.20 -9.95
C ALA A 46 -2.74 9.54 -9.90
N CYS A 47 -2.13 10.55 -9.28
CA CYS A 47 -2.75 11.86 -9.20
C CYS A 47 -2.88 12.52 -10.56
N ALA A 48 -2.01 12.17 -11.50
CA ALA A 48 -2.08 12.70 -12.85
C ALA A 48 -3.07 11.94 -13.73
N ASP A 49 -3.53 10.78 -13.28
CA ASP A 49 -4.44 9.94 -14.05
C ASP A 49 -5.87 10.26 -13.65
N GLU A 50 -6.59 10.97 -14.52
CA GLU A 50 -7.93 11.41 -14.20
C GLU A 50 -8.95 10.28 -14.26
N ARG A 51 -8.65 9.22 -14.97
CA ARG A 51 -9.60 8.13 -15.12
C ARG A 51 -9.51 7.11 -13.99
N ASP A 52 -8.30 6.61 -13.77
CA ASP A 52 -8.10 5.48 -12.87
C ASP A 52 -7.31 5.87 -11.62
N GLY A 53 -6.93 7.13 -11.53
CA GLY A 53 -6.11 7.60 -10.43
C GLY A 53 -6.69 7.33 -9.06
N PRO A 54 -7.97 7.67 -8.81
CA PRO A 54 -8.55 7.42 -7.49
C PRO A 54 -8.51 5.96 -7.10
N ARG A 55 -8.75 5.04 -8.03
CA ARG A 55 -8.69 3.62 -7.75
C ARG A 55 -7.25 3.20 -7.44
N GLN A 56 -6.31 3.69 -8.25
CA GLN A 56 -4.91 3.39 -8.02
C GLN A 56 -4.46 3.92 -6.67
N LEU A 57 -4.91 5.10 -6.30
CA LEU A 57 -4.51 5.71 -5.04
C LEU A 57 -4.98 4.89 -3.85
N VAL A 58 -6.19 4.35 -3.92
CA VAL A 58 -6.70 3.49 -2.86
C VAL A 58 -5.80 2.26 -2.70
N ARG A 59 -5.39 1.66 -3.80
CA ARG A 59 -4.50 0.50 -3.75
C ARG A 59 -3.15 0.86 -3.17
N LEU A 60 -2.61 2.00 -3.58
CA LEU A 60 -1.29 2.45 -3.11
C LEU A 60 -1.31 2.73 -1.61
N LEU A 61 -2.34 3.40 -1.14
CA LEU A 61 -2.46 3.70 0.29
C LEU A 61 -2.57 2.42 1.11
N TRP A 62 -3.36 1.47 0.61
CA TRP A 62 -3.50 0.20 1.30
C TRP A 62 -2.15 -0.53 1.36
N ALA A 63 -1.47 -0.63 0.22
CA ALA A 63 -0.20 -1.36 0.16
C ALA A 63 0.85 -0.73 1.06
N ARG A 64 0.94 0.60 1.05
CA ARG A 64 1.89 1.30 1.90
C ARG A 64 1.60 1.02 3.37
N ARG A 65 0.33 1.06 3.74
CA ARG A 65 -0.05 0.83 5.13
C ARG A 65 0.29 -0.58 5.58
N VAL A 66 0.07 -1.56 4.70
CA VAL A 66 0.38 -2.95 5.02
C VAL A 66 1.88 -3.16 5.17
N LEU A 67 2.66 -2.60 4.26
CA LEU A 67 4.10 -2.88 4.21
C LEU A 67 4.92 -2.04 5.18
N LEU A 68 4.44 -0.87 5.54
CA LEU A 68 5.18 0.05 6.40
C LEU A 68 4.56 0.19 7.79
N ARG A 69 3.75 -0.74 8.19
CA ARG A 69 3.21 -0.71 9.55
C ARG A 69 4.33 -0.97 10.54
N ASP A 70 4.22 -0.36 11.68
CA ASP A 70 5.19 -0.54 12.77
C ASP A 70 4.71 -1.58 13.77
#